data_48642a2f04f82ef8853e44eb595d2ae7
#
_entry.id   48642a2f04f82ef8853e44eb595d2ae7
#
_cell.length_a   1.000
_cell.length_b   1.000
_cell.length_c   1.000
_cell.angle_alpha   90.00
_cell.angle_beta   90.00
_cell.angle_gamma   90.00
#
_symmetry.space_group_name_H-M   'P 1'
#
loop_
_entity.id
_entity.type
_entity.pdbx_description
1 polymer ?
#
loop_
_entity_poly.entity_id
_entity_poly.type
_entity_poly.pdbx_seq_one_letter_code
_entity_poly.pdbx_strand_id
1 'polypeptide(L)' 'MPELKLQPNTSILEALKSAELGVSNADIKRTLEQNGVEVDGVKVTDPQAVVTGQILKFGKRTYRKIVLA' A
#
# COMPACT_ATOMS: atom_id res chain seq x y z
N MET A 1 -12.99 -0.07 8.25
CA MET A 1 -11.73 -0.14 7.47
C MET A 1 -10.58 -0.16 8.45
N PRO A 2 -9.73 -1.18 8.41
CA PRO A 2 -8.56 -1.22 9.30
C PRO A 2 -7.61 -0.06 9.07
N GLU A 3 -7.01 0.41 10.14
CA GLU A 3 -6.03 1.49 10.07
C GLU A 3 -4.62 0.91 9.91
N LEU A 4 -3.81 1.58 9.11
CA LEU A 4 -2.41 1.23 8.90
C LEU A 4 -1.57 2.41 9.36
N LYS A 5 -0.91 2.24 10.50
CA LYS A 5 -0.05 3.30 11.04
C LYS A 5 1.32 3.19 10.41
N LEU A 6 1.77 4.26 9.80
CA LEU A 6 3.06 4.34 9.11
C LEU A 6 3.83 5.55 9.60
N GLN A 7 5.15 5.44 9.55
CA GLN A 7 6.01 6.59 9.79
C GLN A 7 6.12 7.43 8.51
N PRO A 8 6.43 8.73 8.63
CA PRO A 8 6.69 9.56 7.45
C PRO A 8 7.80 8.95 6.59
N ASN A 9 7.68 9.12 5.28
CA ASN A 9 8.65 8.62 4.29
C ASN A 9 8.72 7.10 4.19
N THR A 10 7.65 6.40 4.61
CA THR A 10 7.57 4.95 4.41
C THR A 10 7.26 4.66 2.95
N SER A 11 8.02 3.73 2.35
CA SER A 11 7.76 3.33 0.97
C SER A 11 6.49 2.50 0.87
N ILE A 12 5.91 2.45 -0.33
CA ILE A 12 4.68 1.67 -0.56
C ILE A 12 4.92 0.18 -0.29
N LEU A 13 6.10 -0.33 -0.61
CA LEU A 13 6.44 -1.72 -0.34
C LEU A 13 6.43 -2.01 1.16
N GLU A 14 7.05 -1.14 1.94
CA GLU A 14 7.05 -1.27 3.40
C GLU A 14 5.64 -1.14 3.98
N ALA A 15 4.85 -0.22 3.44
CA ALA A 15 3.48 -0.04 3.86
C ALA A 15 2.65 -1.30 3.63
N LEU A 16 2.80 -1.93 2.48
CA LEU A 16 2.07 -3.15 2.15
C LEU A 16 2.51 -4.33 3.01
N LYS A 17 3.80 -4.42 3.32
CA LYS A 17 4.30 -5.44 4.24
C LYS A 17 3.70 -5.26 5.63
N SER A 18 3.61 -4.02 6.09
CA SER A 18 3.08 -3.70 7.42
C SER A 18 1.57 -3.91 7.51
N ALA A 19 0.89 -3.91 6.39
CA ALA A 19 -0.57 -4.06 6.35
C ALA A 19 -1.05 -5.48 6.65
N GLU A 20 -0.14 -6.44 6.77
CA GLU A 20 -0.47 -7.84 7.08
C GLU A 20 -1.53 -8.40 6.15
N LEU A 21 -1.30 -8.26 4.84
CA LEU A 21 -2.28 -8.66 3.83
C LEU A 21 -2.37 -10.17 3.62
N GLY A 22 -1.51 -10.94 4.27
CA GLY A 22 -1.50 -12.39 4.09
C GLY A 22 -0.91 -12.86 2.77
N VAL A 23 -0.15 -12.02 2.09
CA VAL A 23 0.47 -12.33 0.80
C VAL A 23 1.99 -12.24 0.91
N SER A 24 2.68 -12.91 0.00
CA SER A 24 4.14 -12.87 -0.04
C SER A 24 4.65 -11.56 -0.65
N ASN A 25 5.95 -11.28 -0.44
CA ASN A 25 6.58 -10.11 -1.04
C ASN A 25 6.50 -10.15 -2.58
N ALA A 26 6.59 -11.33 -3.16
CA ALA A 26 6.48 -11.49 -4.61
C ALA A 26 5.08 -11.09 -5.10
N ASP A 27 4.04 -11.46 -4.34
CA ASP A 27 2.67 -11.08 -4.68
C ASP A 27 2.46 -9.58 -4.58
N ILE A 28 3.06 -8.95 -3.57
CA ILE A 28 2.99 -7.49 -3.41
C ILE A 28 3.61 -6.81 -4.64
N LYS A 29 4.81 -7.23 -5.04
CA LYS A 29 5.49 -6.66 -6.19
C LYS A 29 4.69 -6.89 -7.47
N ARG A 30 4.13 -8.08 -7.64
CA ARG A 30 3.32 -8.40 -8.81
C ARG A 30 2.09 -7.50 -8.89
N THR A 31 1.41 -7.30 -7.77
CA THR A 31 0.24 -6.44 -7.72
C THR A 31 0.59 -5.00 -8.06
N LEU A 32 1.74 -4.51 -7.59
CA LEU A 32 2.23 -3.18 -7.96
C LEU A 32 2.44 -3.07 -9.47
N GLU A 33 3.08 -4.08 -10.08
CA GLU A 33 3.34 -4.09 -11.52
C GLU A 33 2.07 -4.15 -12.34
N GLN A 34 1.02 -4.76 -11.80
CA GLN A 34 -0.27 -4.89 -12.49
C GLN A 34 -1.22 -3.74 -12.23
N ASN A 35 -0.73 -2.64 -11.66
CA ASN A 35 -1.55 -1.48 -11.30
C ASN A 35 -2.65 -1.83 -10.30
N GLY A 36 -2.39 -2.81 -9.45
CA GLY A 36 -3.36 -3.26 -8.44
C GLY A 36 -3.29 -2.49 -7.13
N VAL A 37 -2.38 -1.53 -7.01
CA VAL A 37 -2.22 -0.74 -5.79
C VAL A 37 -2.53 0.71 -6.10
N GLU A 38 -3.40 1.32 -5.28
CA GLU A 38 -3.77 2.71 -5.43
C GLU A 38 -3.68 3.41 -4.07
N VAL A 39 -3.30 4.67 -4.10
CA VAL A 39 -3.33 5.54 -2.93
C VAL A 39 -4.18 6.75 -3.29
N ASP A 40 -5.28 6.96 -2.57
CA ASP A 40 -6.26 8.02 -2.83
C ASP A 40 -6.76 8.03 -4.29
N GLY A 41 -6.92 6.82 -4.87
CA GLY A 41 -7.38 6.69 -6.24
C GLY A 41 -6.31 6.85 -7.31
N VAL A 42 -5.07 7.11 -6.91
CA VAL A 42 -3.94 7.24 -7.84
C VAL A 42 -3.17 5.93 -7.87
N LYS A 43 -2.99 5.35 -9.05
CA LYS A 43 -2.26 4.09 -9.19
C LYS A 43 -0.78 4.27 -8.87
N VAL A 44 -0.26 3.35 -8.06
CA VAL A 44 1.15 3.34 -7.66
C VAL A 44 1.77 2.05 -8.16
N THR A 45 2.84 2.17 -8.95
CA THR A 45 3.55 1.01 -9.49
C THR A 45 4.97 0.88 -8.97
N ASP A 46 5.52 1.96 -8.39
CA ASP A 46 6.88 1.98 -7.89
C ASP A 46 6.89 1.53 -6.43
N PRO A 47 7.55 0.39 -6.11
CA PRO A 47 7.61 -0.09 -4.73
C PRO A 47 8.35 0.85 -3.79
N GLN A 48 9.17 1.76 -4.32
CA GLN A 48 9.90 2.72 -3.51
C GLN A 48 9.19 4.06 -3.36
N ALA A 49 8.02 4.22 -3.97
CA ALA A 49 7.24 5.44 -3.83
C ALA A 49 6.85 5.66 -2.37
N VAL A 50 6.94 6.89 -1.91
CA VAL A 50 6.57 7.24 -0.54
C VAL A 50 5.05 7.33 -0.43
N VAL A 51 4.51 6.73 0.63
CA VAL A 51 3.06 6.79 0.89
C VAL A 51 2.73 8.15 1.49
N THR A 52 1.93 8.92 0.77
CA THR A 52 1.53 10.25 1.21
C THR A 52 0.02 10.44 1.30
N GLY A 53 -0.75 9.42 0.91
CA GLY A 53 -2.21 9.52 0.88
C GLY A 53 -2.87 9.08 2.17
N GLN A 54 -4.19 8.98 2.13
CA GLN A 54 -4.99 8.60 3.29
C GLN A 54 -5.60 7.21 3.16
N ILE A 55 -5.89 6.77 1.94
CA ILE A 55 -6.52 5.48 1.69
C ILE A 55 -5.63 4.66 0.76
N LEU A 56 -5.23 3.49 1.24
CA LEU A 56 -4.45 2.54 0.47
C LEU A 56 -5.39 1.44 -0.02
N LYS A 57 -5.38 1.18 -1.31
CA LYS A 57 -6.13 0.09 -1.92
C LYS A 57 -5.15 -0.92 -2.47
N PHE A 58 -5.29 -2.18 -2.05
CA PHE A 58 -4.48 -3.28 -2.54
C PHE A 58 -5.39 -4.29 -3.24
N GLY A 59 -5.19 -4.47 -4.54
CA GLY A 59 -6.07 -5.30 -5.33
C GLY A 59 -7.42 -4.64 -5.54
N LYS A 60 -8.48 -5.42 -5.62
CA LYS A 60 -9.81 -4.90 -5.93
C LYS A 60 -10.69 -4.69 -4.70
N ARG A 61 -10.33 -5.28 -3.56
CA ARG A 61 -11.24 -5.32 -2.40
C ARG A 61 -10.57 -4.98 -1.08
N THR A 62 -9.26 -4.88 -1.03
CA THR A 62 -8.54 -4.64 0.21
C THR A 62 -8.28 -3.15 0.36
N TYR A 63 -8.78 -2.56 1.44
CA TYR A 63 -8.60 -1.15 1.77
C TYR A 63 -7.97 -1.01 3.13
N ARG A 64 -7.12 -0.03 3.29
CA ARG A 64 -6.53 0.33 4.57
C ARG A 64 -6.50 1.86 4.69
N LYS A 65 -6.87 2.36 5.85
CA LYS A 65 -6.76 3.78 6.13
C LYS A 65 -5.33 4.07 6.60
N ILE A 66 -4.64 4.97 5.92
CA ILE A 66 -3.28 5.33 6.26
C ILE A 66 -3.29 6.39 7.34
N VAL A 67 -2.55 6.12 8.42
CA VAL A 67 -2.36 7.08 9.51
C VAL A 67 -0.86 7.31 9.64
N LEU A 68 -0.42 8.52 9.31
CA LEU A 68 1.00 8.86 9.42
C LEU A 68 1.29 9.35 10.83
N ALA A 69 2.29 8.73 11.43
CA ALA A 69 2.69 9.07 12.80
C ALA A 69 3.49 10.37 12.86
#